data_1de9880a600b4209a89ad62ebc373085
#
_entry.id   1de9880a600b4209a89ad62ebc373085
#
_cell.length_a   1.000
_cell.length_b   1.000
_cell.length_c   1.000
_cell.angle_alpha   90.00
_cell.angle_beta   90.00
_cell.angle_gamma   90.00
#
_symmetry.space_group_name_H-M   'P 1'
#
loop_
_entity.id
_entity.type
_entity.pdbx_description
1 polymer ?
#
loop_
_entity_poly.entity_id
_entity_poly.type
_entity_poly.pdbx_seq_one_letter_code
_entity_poly.pdbx_strand_id
1 'polypeptide(L)'
;MATLANPIEDPLQEFEYPQREAAFFYGLFLRGHSAEELRKDIQVPAIVLAKWDKETVRAPQLRPMLERIVQYRQHVLAIFENLICHDAATQKLQ
;
A
#
# COMPACT_ATOMS: atom_id res chain seq x y z
N MET A 1 -6.91 32.25 -10.00
CA MET A 1 -6.81 31.74 -10.02
C MET A 1 -6.41 30.91 -9.87
N ALA A 2 -6.33 30.72 -9.75
CA ALA A 2 -5.93 29.96 -9.73
C ALA A 2 -5.94 29.14 -9.39
N THR A 3 -6.24 29.11 -9.16
CA THR A 3 -6.37 28.29 -8.75
C THR A 3 -6.18 27.44 -9.00
N LEU A 4 -6.13 27.86 -9.34
CA LEU A 4 -5.91 27.34 -9.70
C LEU A 4 -5.58 26.32 -10.00
N ALA A 5 -5.93 26.05 -10.29
CA ALA A 5 -5.49 24.82 -10.88
C ALA A 5 -4.16 24.43 -10.38
N ASN A 6 -3.91 24.77 -9.24
CA ASN A 6 -2.73 24.34 -8.53
C ASN A 6 -2.89 22.86 -8.23
N PRO A 7 -2.04 21.98 -8.82
CA PRO A 7 -2.18 20.55 -8.59
C PRO A 7 -2.02 20.17 -7.13
N ILE A 8 -1.34 21.00 -6.36
CA ILE A 8 -1.17 20.73 -4.93
C ILE A 8 -2.50 20.77 -4.21
N GLU A 9 -3.46 21.49 -4.77
CA GLU A 9 -4.77 21.60 -4.14
C GLU A 9 -5.74 20.55 -4.61
N ASP A 10 -5.29 19.66 -5.46
CA ASP A 10 -6.11 18.51 -5.86
C ASP A 10 -6.33 17.64 -4.62
N PRO A 11 -7.58 17.44 -4.20
CA PRO A 11 -7.84 16.61 -3.02
C PRO A 11 -7.22 15.23 -3.11
N LEU A 12 -7.06 14.71 -4.32
CA LEU A 12 -6.47 13.39 -4.50
C LEU A 12 -5.00 13.35 -4.15
N GLN A 13 -4.34 14.51 -4.18
CA GLN A 13 -2.93 14.58 -3.83
C GLN A 13 -2.70 14.64 -2.34
N GLU A 14 -3.71 15.01 -1.58
CA GLU A 14 -3.60 15.00 -0.12
C GLU A 14 -3.45 13.58 0.38
N PHE A 15 -3.96 12.61 -0.37
CA PHE A 15 -3.77 11.21 -0.05
C PHE A 15 -2.65 10.69 -0.94
N GLU A 16 -1.48 10.52 -0.37
CA GLU A 16 -0.39 9.91 -1.10
C GLU A 16 -0.83 8.54 -1.59
N TYR A 17 -0.13 8.05 -2.61
CA TYR A 17 -0.51 6.80 -3.23
C TYR A 17 -0.63 5.63 -2.24
N PRO A 18 0.30 5.48 -1.27
CA PRO A 18 0.14 4.36 -0.33
C PRO A 18 -1.12 4.48 0.51
N GLN A 19 -1.51 5.69 0.88
CA GLN A 19 -2.73 5.89 1.66
C GLN A 19 -3.97 5.58 0.86
N ARG A 20 -3.96 5.94 -0.41
CA ARG A 20 -5.09 5.65 -1.30
C ARG A 20 -5.24 4.17 -1.54
N GLU A 21 -4.13 3.48 -1.77
CA GLU A 21 -4.18 2.05 -1.98
C GLU A 21 -4.62 1.33 -0.71
N ALA A 22 -4.11 1.75 0.44
CA ALA A 22 -4.54 1.16 1.70
C ALA A 22 -6.03 1.37 1.93
N ALA A 23 -6.55 2.54 1.59
CA ALA A 23 -7.97 2.82 1.71
C ALA A 23 -8.78 1.93 0.79
N PHE A 24 -8.27 1.67 -0.41
CA PHE A 24 -8.93 0.76 -1.34
C PHE A 24 -9.05 -0.64 -0.73
N PHE A 25 -7.95 -1.16 -0.20
CA PHE A 25 -7.97 -2.48 0.42
C PHE A 25 -8.85 -2.50 1.67
N TYR A 26 -8.85 -1.43 2.43
CA TYR A 26 -9.73 -1.32 3.58
C TYR A 26 -11.19 -1.36 3.15
N GLY A 27 -11.52 -0.72 2.03
CA GLY A 27 -12.87 -0.79 1.47
C GLY A 27 -13.27 -2.21 1.13
N LEU A 28 -12.34 -2.99 0.58
CA LEU A 28 -12.61 -4.40 0.31
C LEU A 28 -12.82 -5.19 1.61
N PHE A 29 -12.03 -4.88 2.63
CA PHE A 29 -12.19 -5.51 3.93
C PHE A 29 -13.58 -5.23 4.50
N LEU A 30 -14.05 -4.00 4.38
CA LEU A 30 -15.38 -3.65 4.86
C LEU A 30 -16.48 -4.35 4.10
N ARG A 31 -16.20 -4.78 2.87
CA ARG A 31 -17.15 -5.52 2.06
C ARG A 31 -17.14 -7.02 2.34
N GLY A 32 -16.30 -7.46 3.26
CA GLY A 32 -16.28 -8.85 3.66
C GLY A 32 -15.10 -9.66 3.19
N HIS A 33 -14.13 -9.05 2.49
CA HIS A 33 -12.94 -9.77 2.09
C HIS A 33 -12.07 -10.06 3.30
N SER A 34 -11.40 -11.20 3.27
CA SER A 34 -10.53 -11.63 4.37
C SER A 34 -9.32 -10.72 4.48
N ALA A 35 -9.04 -10.26 5.70
CA ALA A 35 -7.85 -9.44 5.93
C ALA A 35 -6.59 -10.20 5.54
N GLU A 36 -6.57 -11.50 5.81
CA GLU A 36 -5.42 -12.32 5.49
C GLU A 36 -5.15 -12.37 3.99
N GLU A 37 -6.20 -12.52 3.20
CA GLU A 37 -6.06 -12.53 1.75
C GLU A 37 -5.63 -11.17 1.23
N LEU A 38 -6.18 -10.11 1.81
CA LEU A 38 -5.80 -8.76 1.39
C LEU A 38 -4.35 -8.46 1.71
N ARG A 39 -3.85 -8.96 2.85
CA ARG A 39 -2.44 -8.81 3.18
C ARG A 39 -1.55 -9.47 2.14
N LYS A 40 -1.93 -10.64 1.66
CA LYS A 40 -1.17 -11.31 0.61
C LYS A 40 -1.17 -10.50 -0.69
N ASP A 41 -2.29 -9.86 -1.00
CA ASP A 41 -2.37 -9.04 -2.21
C ASP A 41 -1.52 -7.78 -2.10
N ILE A 42 -1.41 -7.23 -0.89
CA ILE A 42 -0.63 -6.00 -0.67
C ILE A 42 0.86 -6.28 -0.71
N GLN A 43 1.30 -7.38 -0.12
CA GLN A 43 2.72 -7.70 -0.02
C GLN A 43 3.25 -8.21 -1.35
N VAL A 44 4.56 -8.00 -1.57
CA VAL A 44 5.23 -8.62 -2.70
C VAL A 44 5.44 -10.09 -2.33
N PRO A 45 4.95 -11.03 -3.16
CA PRO A 45 5.12 -12.46 -2.86
C PRO A 45 6.58 -12.85 -2.77
N ALA A 46 6.86 -13.83 -1.90
CA ALA A 46 8.23 -14.29 -1.70
C ALA A 46 8.85 -14.82 -2.99
N ILE A 47 8.04 -15.46 -3.84
CA ILE A 47 8.56 -15.98 -5.11
C ILE A 47 8.98 -14.85 -6.04
N VAL A 48 8.29 -13.72 -6.00
CA VAL A 48 8.65 -12.55 -6.79
C VAL A 48 9.93 -11.92 -6.25
N LEU A 49 10.06 -11.85 -4.93
CA LEU A 49 11.28 -11.32 -4.31
C LEU A 49 12.49 -12.17 -4.70
N ALA A 50 12.35 -13.48 -4.72
CA ALA A 50 13.43 -14.37 -5.11
C ALA A 50 13.82 -14.15 -6.58
N LYS A 51 12.83 -13.93 -7.44
CA LYS A 51 13.07 -13.62 -8.84
C LYS A 51 13.85 -12.33 -8.98
N TRP A 52 13.44 -11.30 -8.23
CA TRP A 52 14.10 -10.00 -8.30
C TRP A 52 15.53 -10.09 -7.82
N ASP A 53 15.80 -10.89 -6.79
CA ASP A 53 17.15 -11.10 -6.33
C ASP A 53 18.04 -11.64 -7.44
N LYS A 54 17.54 -12.59 -8.19
CA LYS A 54 18.30 -13.13 -9.32
C LYS A 54 18.49 -12.09 -10.41
N GLU A 55 17.47 -11.33 -10.70
CA GLU A 55 17.57 -10.30 -11.74
C GLU A 55 18.57 -9.22 -11.36
N THR A 56 18.63 -8.84 -10.08
CA THR A 56 19.57 -7.80 -9.68
C THR A 56 21.01 -8.24 -9.69
N VAL A 57 21.27 -9.56 -9.68
CA VAL A 57 22.63 -10.06 -9.91
C VAL A 57 23.09 -9.75 -11.33
N ARG A 58 22.16 -9.89 -12.27
CA ARG A 58 22.45 -9.65 -13.69
C ARG A 58 22.38 -8.17 -14.06
N ALA A 59 21.49 -7.44 -13.37
CA ALA A 59 21.27 -6.02 -13.64
C ALA A 59 21.19 -5.26 -12.32
N PRO A 60 22.37 -4.99 -11.70
CA PRO A 60 22.37 -4.35 -10.38
C PRO A 60 21.71 -2.98 -10.35
N GLN A 61 21.61 -2.32 -11.49
CA GLN A 61 20.99 -0.99 -11.55
C GLN A 61 19.50 -1.06 -11.26
N LEU A 62 18.90 -2.23 -11.29
CA LEU A 62 17.48 -2.37 -10.97
C LEU A 62 17.20 -2.41 -9.47
N ARG A 63 18.22 -2.67 -8.66
CA ARG A 63 18.03 -2.87 -7.23
C ARG A 63 17.33 -1.69 -6.53
N PRO A 64 17.75 -0.43 -6.77
CA PRO A 64 17.07 0.68 -6.07
C PRO A 64 15.60 0.78 -6.40
N MET A 65 15.23 0.53 -7.66
CA MET A 65 13.84 0.58 -8.07
C MET A 65 13.03 -0.51 -7.42
N LEU A 66 13.58 -1.73 -7.39
CA LEU A 66 12.86 -2.87 -6.82
C LEU A 66 12.70 -2.70 -5.31
N GLU A 67 13.71 -2.16 -4.64
CA GLU A 67 13.62 -1.89 -3.21
C GLU A 67 12.55 -0.86 -2.92
N ARG A 68 12.40 0.13 -3.78
CA ARG A 68 11.36 1.13 -3.62
C ARG A 68 9.97 0.51 -3.72
N ILE A 69 9.80 -0.42 -4.63
CA ILE A 69 8.51 -1.11 -4.78
C ILE A 69 8.18 -1.88 -3.52
N VAL A 70 9.16 -2.60 -2.97
CA VAL A 70 8.95 -3.36 -1.75
C VAL A 70 8.59 -2.43 -0.60
N GLN A 71 9.33 -1.32 -0.45
CA GLN A 71 9.06 -0.37 0.62
C GLN A 71 7.68 0.25 0.47
N TYR A 72 7.29 0.55 -0.75
CA TYR A 72 5.97 1.11 -1.00
C TYR A 72 4.88 0.13 -0.56
N ARG A 73 5.03 -1.14 -0.92
CA ARG A 73 4.05 -2.15 -0.53
C ARG A 73 4.01 -2.35 0.98
N GLN A 74 5.15 -2.32 1.62
CA GLN A 74 5.21 -2.41 3.08
C GLN A 74 4.51 -1.23 3.73
N HIS A 75 4.64 -0.05 3.14
CA HIS A 75 3.99 1.14 3.65
C HIS A 75 2.47 1.02 3.52
N VAL A 76 2.00 0.55 2.37
CA VAL A 76 0.58 0.31 2.16
C VAL A 76 0.06 -0.67 3.20
N LEU A 77 0.80 -1.74 3.44
CA LEU A 77 0.39 -2.74 4.42
C LEU A 77 0.29 -2.15 5.82
N ALA A 78 1.27 -1.32 6.21
CA ALA A 78 1.25 -0.73 7.54
C ALA A 78 0.03 0.16 7.74
N ILE A 79 -0.33 0.93 6.73
CA ILE A 79 -1.51 1.79 6.81
C ILE A 79 -2.77 0.93 6.88
N PHE A 80 -2.83 -0.12 6.07
CA PHE A 80 -3.97 -1.04 6.06
C PHE A 80 -4.14 -1.68 7.44
N GLU A 81 -3.04 -2.14 8.05
CA GLU A 81 -3.11 -2.74 9.38
C GLU A 81 -3.63 -1.75 10.42
N ASN A 82 -3.20 -0.51 10.32
CA ASN A 82 -3.69 0.51 11.23
C ASN A 82 -5.19 0.74 11.08
N LEU A 83 -5.67 0.70 9.85
CA LEU A 83 -7.09 0.91 9.60
C LEU A 83 -7.94 -0.21 10.20
N ILE A 84 -7.53 -1.47 10.01
CA ILE A 84 -8.32 -2.56 10.57
C ILE A 84 -8.19 -2.63 12.08
N CYS A 85 -7.04 -2.28 12.65
CA CYS A 85 -6.90 -2.22 14.10
C CYS A 85 -7.80 -1.16 14.71
N HIS A 86 -7.87 -0.01 14.05
CA HIS A 86 -8.74 1.07 14.52
C HIS A 86 -10.21 0.65 14.44
N ASP A 87 -10.58 -0.02 13.37
CA ASP A 87 -11.95 -0.50 13.20
C ASP A 87 -12.33 -1.49 14.30
N ALA A 88 -11.43 -2.43 14.59
CA ALA A 88 -11.66 -3.41 15.63
C ALA A 88 -11.80 -2.76 17.00
N ALA A 89 -10.96 -1.77 17.29
CA ALA A 89 -11.03 -1.06 18.56
C ALA A 89 -12.35 -0.30 18.70
N THR A 90 -12.79 0.31 17.60
CA THR A 90 -14.05 1.05 17.60
C THR A 90 -15.22 0.11 17.87
N GLN A 91 -15.20 -1.08 17.25
CA GLN A 91 -16.26 -2.06 17.46
C GLN A 91 -16.29 -2.55 18.89
N LYS A 92 -15.13 -2.69 19.50
CA LYS A 92 -15.07 -3.15 20.89
C LYS A 92 -15.68 -2.15 21.86
N LEU A 93 -15.61 -0.88 21.52
CA LEU A 93 -16.16 0.14 22.38
C LEU A 93 -17.68 0.23 22.31
N GLN A 94 -18.26 -0.37 21.33
CA GLN A 94 -19.70 -0.43 21.19
C GLN A 94 -20.27 -1.66 21.87
#